data_b75e59fd25942f3b41d71aa94bba84c2
#
_entry.id   b75e59fd25942f3b41d71aa94bba84c2
#
_cell.length_a   1.000
_cell.length_b   1.000
_cell.length_c   1.000
_cell.angle_alpha   90.00
_cell.angle_beta   90.00
_cell.angle_gamma   90.00
#
_symmetry.space_group_name_H-M   'P 1'
#
loop_
_entity.id
_entity.type
_entity.pdbx_description
1 polymer ?
#
loop_
_entity_poly.entity_id
_entity_poly.type
_entity_poly.pdbx_seq_one_letter_code
_entity_poly.pdbx_strand_id
1 'polypeptide(L)'
;MVFRSSFIQENTNLFTFTWKETIKNSEQKMKITKIWFDDEHLVGQDENGTTYSQSLLWYPKLKEASGEEKNSFAFGFDGIHWRNLDVDVSFESFLYEDAEPSDFQRFFLVHKEINITEFAKIAGINATLLRNYINGFKKPSKERKREILEKIHEIGKQFIEANF
;
A
#
# COMPACT_ATOMS: atom_id res chain seq x y z
N MET A 1 -31.91 -39.93 43.21
CA MET A 1 -32.35 -39.23 42.00
C MET A 1 -31.13 -38.50 41.44
N VAL A 2 -30.52 -39.08 40.43
CA VAL A 2 -29.25 -38.64 39.80
C VAL A 2 -29.59 -37.94 38.49
N PHE A 3 -29.07 -36.78 38.21
CA PHE A 3 -28.89 -36.16 36.88
C PHE A 3 -28.11 -34.85 37.11
N ARG A 4 -26.99 -34.65 36.56
CA ARG A 4 -26.39 -34.37 35.30
C ARG A 4 -25.03 -33.72 35.54
N SER A 5 -24.00 -34.41 35.17
CA SER A 5 -22.69 -33.83 34.99
C SER A 5 -22.08 -34.50 33.75
N SER A 6 -22.38 -33.98 32.59
CA SER A 6 -21.68 -34.35 31.36
C SER A 6 -22.14 -33.47 30.18
N PHE A 7 -21.71 -32.19 30.10
CA PHE A 7 -21.87 -31.40 28.86
C PHE A 7 -21.00 -30.12 28.81
N ILE A 8 -19.82 -30.08 29.45
CA ILE A 8 -18.94 -28.89 29.37
C ILE A 8 -17.50 -29.27 29.05
N GLN A 9 -17.21 -30.36 28.36
CA GLN A 9 -15.83 -30.76 28.10
C GLN A 9 -15.43 -30.81 26.61
N GLU A 10 -16.30 -30.57 25.67
CA GLU A 10 -15.97 -30.64 24.24
C GLU A 10 -15.73 -29.28 23.56
N ASN A 11 -16.07 -28.15 24.17
CA ASN A 11 -15.90 -26.83 23.54
C ASN A 11 -14.59 -26.11 23.90
N THR A 12 -13.86 -26.56 24.92
CA THR A 12 -12.58 -25.93 25.32
C THR A 12 -11.40 -26.33 24.41
N ASN A 13 -11.45 -27.48 23.77
CA ASN A 13 -10.35 -27.92 22.92
C ASN A 13 -10.39 -27.29 21.51
N LEU A 14 -11.55 -26.97 20.96
CA LEU A 14 -11.63 -26.26 19.67
C LEU A 14 -11.19 -24.80 19.81
N PHE A 15 -11.58 -24.11 20.88
CA PHE A 15 -11.17 -22.72 21.12
C PHE A 15 -9.68 -22.57 21.39
N THR A 16 -9.08 -23.48 22.14
CA THR A 16 -7.63 -23.48 22.42
C THR A 16 -6.80 -23.85 21.20
N PHE A 17 -7.34 -24.68 20.29
CA PHE A 17 -6.63 -25.05 19.06
C PHE A 17 -6.61 -23.88 18.06
N THR A 18 -7.75 -23.20 17.85
CA THR A 18 -7.82 -22.01 16.97
C THR A 18 -7.01 -20.83 17.51
N TRP A 19 -6.96 -20.60 18.82
CA TRP A 19 -6.13 -19.56 19.42
C TRP A 19 -4.63 -19.83 19.26
N LYS A 20 -4.21 -21.08 19.44
CA LYS A 20 -2.81 -21.48 19.25
C LYS A 20 -2.36 -21.38 17.79
N GLU A 21 -3.22 -21.69 16.83
CA GLU A 21 -2.95 -21.51 15.42
C GLU A 21 -2.94 -20.03 15.01
N THR A 22 -3.86 -19.23 15.56
CA THR A 22 -3.89 -17.77 15.33
C THR A 22 -2.66 -17.09 15.91
N ILE A 23 -2.21 -17.47 17.12
CA ILE A 23 -0.99 -16.94 17.73
C ILE A 23 0.26 -17.44 16.98
N LYS A 24 0.27 -18.69 16.52
CA LYS A 24 1.40 -19.24 15.74
C LYS A 24 1.55 -18.57 14.38
N ASN A 25 0.43 -18.18 13.75
CA ASN A 25 0.42 -17.39 12.51
C ASN A 25 0.76 -15.90 12.74
N SER A 26 0.57 -15.36 13.96
CA SER A 26 0.95 -13.98 14.29
C SER A 26 2.42 -13.81 14.68
N GLU A 27 3.14 -14.91 14.96
CA GLU A 27 4.57 -14.87 15.32
C GLU A 27 5.50 -15.17 14.12
N GLN A 28 4.98 -15.67 13.01
CA GLN A 28 5.80 -15.88 11.81
C GLN A 28 5.86 -14.57 11.02
N LYS A 29 6.80 -13.70 11.46
CA LYS A 29 7.08 -12.43 10.77
C LYS A 29 7.42 -12.74 9.33
N MET A 30 6.63 -12.20 8.39
CA MET A 30 6.88 -12.35 6.97
C MET A 30 8.33 -11.96 6.66
N LYS A 31 9.00 -12.75 5.86
CA LYS A 31 10.36 -12.49 5.41
C LYS A 31 10.47 -12.70 3.90
N ILE A 32 10.77 -11.64 3.20
CA ILE A 32 11.12 -11.70 1.78
C ILE A 32 12.58 -12.15 1.67
N THR A 33 12.83 -13.15 0.85
CA THR A 33 14.15 -13.76 0.64
C THR A 33 14.73 -13.46 -0.73
N LYS A 34 13.87 -13.08 -1.68
CA LYS A 34 14.27 -12.74 -3.04
C LYS A 34 13.41 -11.60 -3.55
N ILE A 35 14.01 -10.69 -4.31
CA ILE A 35 13.29 -9.63 -5.03
C ILE A 35 13.74 -9.54 -6.48
N TRP A 36 12.86 -9.00 -7.30
CA TRP A 36 13.14 -8.54 -8.66
C TRP A 36 12.20 -7.40 -9.03
N PHE A 37 12.45 -6.78 -10.15
CA PHE A 37 11.63 -5.70 -10.68
C PHE A 37 11.03 -6.13 -12.01
N ASP A 38 9.76 -5.80 -12.23
CA ASP A 38 9.20 -5.65 -13.57
C ASP A 38 9.07 -4.14 -13.90
N ASP A 39 8.38 -3.79 -14.99
CA ASP A 39 8.28 -2.41 -15.45
C ASP A 39 7.54 -1.49 -14.45
N GLU A 40 6.63 -2.04 -13.68
CA GLU A 40 5.76 -1.27 -12.78
C GLU A 40 5.85 -1.67 -11.31
N HIS A 41 6.46 -2.82 -10.99
CA HIS A 41 6.44 -3.40 -9.65
C HIS A 41 7.80 -3.77 -9.10
N LEU A 42 7.90 -3.69 -7.79
CA LEU A 42 8.84 -4.45 -6.97
C LEU A 42 8.16 -5.75 -6.56
N VAL A 43 8.70 -6.88 -6.98
CA VAL A 43 8.20 -8.20 -6.64
C VAL A 43 9.09 -8.84 -5.58
N GLY A 44 8.48 -9.36 -4.53
CA GLY A 44 9.15 -10.09 -3.45
C GLY A 44 8.67 -11.54 -3.39
N GLN A 45 9.56 -12.46 -3.04
CA GLN A 45 9.25 -13.85 -2.78
C GLN A 45 9.63 -14.21 -1.35
N ASP A 46 8.72 -14.86 -0.63
CA ASP A 46 8.97 -15.34 0.72
C ASP A 46 9.71 -16.70 0.76
N GLU A 47 9.98 -17.21 1.97
CA GLU A 47 10.63 -18.48 2.21
C GLU A 47 9.85 -19.69 1.66
N ASN A 48 8.54 -19.56 1.51
CA ASN A 48 7.64 -20.60 1.02
C ASN A 48 7.49 -20.58 -0.51
N GLY A 49 8.12 -19.62 -1.18
CA GLY A 49 8.02 -19.42 -2.62
C GLY A 49 6.79 -18.61 -3.05
N THR A 50 6.00 -18.07 -2.11
CA THR A 50 4.88 -17.19 -2.42
C THR A 50 5.40 -15.83 -2.90
N THR A 51 4.81 -15.31 -3.95
CA THR A 51 5.21 -14.02 -4.52
C THR A 51 4.19 -12.93 -4.19
N TYR A 52 4.70 -11.74 -3.95
CA TYR A 52 3.95 -10.54 -3.62
C TYR A 52 4.48 -9.40 -4.48
N SER A 53 3.64 -8.44 -4.83
CA SER A 53 4.06 -7.28 -5.61
C SER A 53 3.64 -5.98 -4.96
N GLN A 54 4.42 -4.92 -5.19
CA GLN A 54 4.10 -3.57 -4.82
C GLN A 54 4.35 -2.64 -6.00
N SER A 55 3.46 -1.69 -6.21
CA SER A 55 3.62 -0.71 -7.27
C SER A 55 4.82 0.22 -7.02
N LEU A 56 5.67 0.39 -8.02
CA LEU A 56 6.77 1.35 -8.00
C LEU A 56 6.29 2.81 -7.95
N LEU A 57 5.00 3.06 -8.13
CA LEU A 57 4.44 4.39 -7.92
C LEU A 57 4.58 4.88 -6.47
N TRP A 58 4.65 3.95 -5.50
CA TRP A 58 4.91 4.27 -4.10
C TRP A 58 6.38 4.64 -3.82
N TYR A 59 7.29 4.23 -4.71
CA TYR A 59 8.73 4.39 -4.57
C TYR A 59 9.34 5.12 -5.77
N PRO A 60 9.09 6.44 -5.95
CA PRO A 60 9.54 7.17 -7.14
C PRO A 60 11.03 7.06 -7.40
N LYS A 61 11.85 7.08 -6.35
CA LYS A 61 13.31 6.92 -6.47
C LYS A 61 13.70 5.55 -7.04
N LEU A 62 13.01 4.47 -6.62
CA LEU A 62 13.22 3.14 -7.21
C LEU A 62 12.72 3.05 -8.64
N LYS A 63 11.59 3.70 -8.94
CA LYS A 63 11.04 3.71 -10.29
C LYS A 63 12.00 4.33 -11.30
N GLU A 64 12.63 5.44 -10.91
CA GLU A 64 13.54 6.23 -11.74
C GLU A 64 14.99 5.69 -11.72
N ALA A 65 15.32 4.78 -10.80
CA ALA A 65 16.65 4.24 -10.63
C ALA A 65 17.10 3.37 -11.81
N SER A 66 18.39 3.39 -12.08
CA SER A 66 19.04 2.47 -13.03
C SER A 66 18.97 1.01 -12.56
N GLY A 67 19.22 0.07 -13.46
CA GLY A 67 19.29 -1.35 -13.10
C GLY A 67 20.37 -1.65 -12.07
N GLU A 68 21.51 -0.95 -12.12
CA GLU A 68 22.59 -1.08 -11.15
C GLU A 68 22.17 -0.60 -9.76
N GLU A 69 21.53 0.55 -9.67
CA GLU A 69 21.00 1.09 -8.41
C GLU A 69 19.92 0.20 -7.82
N LYS A 70 18.97 -0.30 -8.65
CA LYS A 70 17.93 -1.25 -8.23
C LYS A 70 18.51 -2.53 -7.65
N ASN A 71 19.64 -3.00 -8.17
CA ASN A 71 20.33 -4.20 -7.69
C ASN A 71 21.24 -3.93 -6.48
N SER A 72 21.49 -2.67 -6.12
CA SER A 72 22.32 -2.28 -4.98
C SER A 72 21.49 -2.20 -3.69
N PHE A 73 20.90 -3.31 -3.27
CA PHE A 73 20.10 -3.42 -2.06
C PHE A 73 20.71 -4.36 -1.02
N ALA A 74 20.24 -4.24 0.22
CA ALA A 74 20.56 -5.18 1.29
C ALA A 74 19.26 -5.60 2.00
N PHE A 75 19.17 -6.89 2.35
CA PHE A 75 18.13 -7.36 3.26
C PHE A 75 18.49 -6.99 4.70
N GLY A 76 17.54 -6.36 5.39
CA GLY A 76 17.60 -6.10 6.82
C GLY A 76 16.78 -7.10 7.63
N PHE A 77 16.58 -6.78 8.90
CA PHE A 77 15.80 -7.61 9.82
C PHE A 77 14.29 -7.64 9.46
N ASP A 78 13.76 -6.52 8.98
CA ASP A 78 12.33 -6.32 8.73
C ASP A 78 12.00 -5.69 7.38
N GLY A 79 13.02 -5.55 6.51
CA GLY A 79 12.83 -4.91 5.21
C GLY A 79 14.02 -5.01 4.29
N ILE A 80 13.93 -4.29 3.19
CA ILE A 80 14.92 -4.19 2.13
C ILE A 80 15.37 -2.73 2.07
N HIS A 81 16.67 -2.50 1.99
CA HIS A 81 17.28 -1.18 2.09
C HIS A 81 18.10 -0.85 0.85
N TRP A 82 17.81 0.26 0.21
CA TRP A 82 18.60 0.88 -0.86
C TRP A 82 19.29 2.13 -0.31
N ARG A 83 20.46 1.96 0.31
CA ARG A 83 21.18 3.06 0.99
C ARG A 83 21.49 4.22 0.06
N ASN A 84 21.89 3.94 -1.17
CA ASN A 84 22.25 4.97 -2.16
C ASN A 84 21.04 5.81 -2.61
N LEU A 85 19.84 5.26 -2.53
CA LEU A 85 18.60 5.93 -2.89
C LEU A 85 17.86 6.48 -1.68
N ASP A 86 18.31 6.14 -0.46
CA ASP A 86 17.58 6.45 0.77
C ASP A 86 16.11 5.97 0.66
N VAL A 87 15.96 4.66 0.38
CA VAL A 87 14.67 3.97 0.28
C VAL A 87 14.69 2.70 1.13
N ASP A 88 13.66 2.58 1.95
CA ASP A 88 13.40 1.41 2.78
C ASP A 88 12.02 0.84 2.45
N VAL A 89 11.95 -0.48 2.26
CA VAL A 89 10.70 -1.20 2.00
C VAL A 89 10.55 -2.29 3.04
N SER A 90 9.57 -2.17 3.94
CA SER A 90 9.33 -3.20 4.95
C SER A 90 8.77 -4.47 4.31
N PHE A 91 9.09 -5.64 4.86
CA PHE A 91 8.50 -6.91 4.39
C PHE A 91 6.98 -6.92 4.58
N GLU A 92 6.48 -6.30 5.65
CA GLU A 92 5.07 -6.23 5.96
C GLU A 92 4.27 -5.45 4.89
N SER A 93 4.90 -4.45 4.26
CA SER A 93 4.23 -3.64 3.24
C SER A 93 3.80 -4.43 2.00
N PHE A 94 4.39 -5.59 1.74
CA PHE A 94 3.94 -6.50 0.67
C PHE A 94 2.58 -7.16 0.95
N LEU A 95 2.09 -7.09 2.20
CA LEU A 95 0.78 -7.64 2.60
C LEU A 95 -0.32 -6.58 2.66
N TYR A 96 -0.01 -5.31 2.44
CA TYR A 96 -0.99 -4.24 2.53
C TYR A 96 -2.00 -4.32 1.39
N GLU A 97 -3.27 -4.05 1.70
CA GLU A 97 -4.35 -4.00 0.70
C GLU A 97 -4.11 -2.94 -0.39
N ASP A 98 -3.33 -1.91 -0.08
CA ASP A 98 -2.95 -0.83 -0.97
C ASP A 98 -1.52 -0.96 -1.54
N ALA A 99 -0.97 -2.17 -1.59
CA ALA A 99 0.26 -2.46 -2.33
C ALA A 99 0.13 -1.97 -3.79
N GLU A 100 -1.07 -2.04 -4.36
CA GLU A 100 -1.45 -1.34 -5.59
C GLU A 100 -2.25 -0.07 -5.29
N PRO A 101 -1.84 1.11 -5.84
CA PRO A 101 -2.61 2.33 -5.67
C PRO A 101 -3.96 2.22 -6.38
N SER A 102 -5.01 2.70 -5.72
CA SER A 102 -6.33 2.87 -6.35
C SER A 102 -6.25 3.85 -7.54
N ASP A 103 -7.22 3.83 -8.46
CA ASP A 103 -7.27 4.75 -9.61
C ASP A 103 -7.15 6.23 -9.18
N PHE A 104 -7.79 6.58 -8.05
CA PHE A 104 -7.67 7.90 -7.46
C PHE A 104 -6.24 8.27 -7.09
N GLN A 105 -5.53 7.37 -6.40
CA GLN A 105 -4.13 7.57 -5.99
C GLN A 105 -3.21 7.55 -7.20
N ARG A 106 -3.39 6.58 -8.10
CA ARG A 106 -2.63 6.45 -9.35
C ARG A 106 -2.68 7.73 -10.17
N PHE A 107 -3.84 8.35 -10.31
CA PHE A 107 -3.99 9.61 -11.02
C PHE A 107 -3.00 10.67 -10.49
N PHE A 108 -3.00 10.94 -9.18
CA PHE A 108 -2.12 11.95 -8.59
C PHE A 108 -0.64 11.53 -8.51
N LEU A 109 -0.37 10.23 -8.39
CA LEU A 109 1.01 9.71 -8.35
C LEU A 109 1.68 9.79 -9.73
N VAL A 110 0.91 9.68 -10.82
CA VAL A 110 1.40 9.78 -12.19
C VAL A 110 1.50 11.23 -12.63
N HIS A 111 0.49 12.06 -12.33
CA HIS A 111 0.41 13.47 -12.74
C HIS A 111 1.12 14.38 -11.74
N LYS A 112 2.46 14.31 -11.73
CA LYS A 112 3.31 15.10 -10.81
C LYS A 112 3.35 16.59 -11.14
N GLU A 113 2.93 16.98 -12.32
CA GLU A 113 2.72 18.37 -12.74
C GLU A 113 1.59 19.05 -11.97
N ILE A 114 0.70 18.30 -11.31
CA ILE A 114 -0.38 18.86 -10.49
C ILE A 114 0.18 19.36 -9.16
N ASN A 115 0.15 20.68 -8.95
CA ASN A 115 0.44 21.26 -7.65
C ASN A 115 -0.68 20.92 -6.66
N ILE A 116 -0.44 19.94 -5.78
CA ILE A 116 -1.43 19.44 -4.82
C ILE A 116 -1.96 20.55 -3.89
N THR A 117 -1.14 21.51 -3.51
CA THR A 117 -1.57 22.64 -2.64
C THR A 117 -2.57 23.55 -3.36
N GLU A 118 -2.26 23.93 -4.59
CA GLU A 118 -3.13 24.80 -5.37
C GLU A 118 -4.40 24.07 -5.81
N PHE A 119 -4.28 22.82 -6.25
CA PHE A 119 -5.44 21.99 -6.56
C PHE A 119 -6.37 21.82 -5.35
N ALA A 120 -5.84 21.58 -4.15
CA ALA A 120 -6.64 21.45 -2.93
C ALA A 120 -7.45 22.72 -2.63
N LYS A 121 -6.88 23.92 -2.85
CA LYS A 121 -7.60 25.20 -2.71
C LYS A 121 -8.79 25.28 -3.68
N ILE A 122 -8.58 24.96 -4.96
CA ILE A 122 -9.62 24.96 -5.98
C ILE A 122 -10.72 23.95 -5.64
N ALA A 123 -10.35 22.78 -5.12
CA ALA A 123 -11.30 21.74 -4.73
C ALA A 123 -11.96 21.98 -3.36
N GLY A 124 -11.63 23.07 -2.65
CA GLY A 124 -12.16 23.35 -1.32
C GLY A 124 -11.77 22.32 -0.26
N ILE A 125 -10.59 21.71 -0.39
CA ILE A 125 -10.08 20.65 0.48
C ILE A 125 -8.81 21.12 1.18
N ASN A 126 -8.63 20.72 2.43
CA ASN A 126 -7.34 20.92 3.10
C ASN A 126 -6.23 20.13 2.38
N ALA A 127 -5.11 20.80 2.05
CA ALA A 127 -4.02 20.21 1.29
C ALA A 127 -3.38 19.01 1.99
N THR A 128 -3.25 19.03 3.32
CA THR A 128 -2.76 17.89 4.11
C THR A 128 -3.72 16.70 4.02
N LEU A 129 -5.02 16.96 4.07
CA LEU A 129 -6.03 15.92 3.92
C LEU A 129 -5.97 15.27 2.54
N LEU A 130 -5.82 16.08 1.48
CA LEU A 130 -5.67 15.56 0.12
C LEU A 130 -4.39 14.70 -0.03
N ARG A 131 -3.26 15.15 0.52
CA ARG A 131 -2.02 14.34 0.56
C ARG A 131 -2.23 13.02 1.31
N ASN A 132 -2.96 13.04 2.44
CA ASN A 132 -3.28 11.82 3.18
C ASN A 132 -4.13 10.84 2.36
N TYR A 133 -5.02 11.33 1.51
CA TYR A 133 -5.79 10.50 0.57
C TYR A 133 -4.89 9.90 -0.52
N ILE A 134 -4.00 10.71 -1.09
CA ILE A 134 -3.08 10.27 -2.15
C ILE A 134 -2.10 9.22 -1.60
N ASN A 135 -1.57 9.43 -0.39
CA ASN A 135 -0.57 8.54 0.22
C ASN A 135 -1.18 7.34 0.97
N GLY A 136 -2.50 7.14 0.92
CA GLY A 136 -3.14 5.99 1.55
C GLY A 136 -3.39 6.10 3.06
N PHE A 137 -2.91 7.17 3.74
CA PHE A 137 -3.11 7.36 5.18
C PHE A 137 -4.57 7.59 5.58
N LYS A 138 -5.41 7.99 4.63
CA LYS A 138 -6.86 8.12 4.77
C LYS A 138 -7.56 7.69 3.50
N LYS A 139 -8.74 7.07 3.64
CA LYS A 139 -9.61 6.73 2.51
C LYS A 139 -10.65 7.84 2.33
N PRO A 140 -10.76 8.49 1.14
CA PRO A 140 -11.84 9.45 0.88
C PRO A 140 -13.18 8.73 0.72
N SER A 141 -14.28 9.37 1.12
CA SER A 141 -15.63 8.87 0.85
C SER A 141 -15.93 8.86 -0.66
N LYS A 142 -16.98 8.15 -1.07
CA LYS A 142 -17.42 8.14 -2.47
C LYS A 142 -17.79 9.54 -2.96
N GLU A 143 -18.49 10.30 -2.13
CA GLU A 143 -18.87 11.69 -2.40
C GLU A 143 -17.62 12.56 -2.58
N ARG A 144 -16.63 12.43 -1.69
CA ARG A 144 -15.38 13.19 -1.76
C ARG A 144 -14.59 12.86 -3.03
N LYS A 145 -14.54 11.59 -3.43
CA LYS A 145 -13.90 11.20 -4.70
C LYS A 145 -14.59 11.84 -5.90
N ARG A 146 -15.93 11.88 -5.90
CA ARG A 146 -16.72 12.51 -6.97
C ARG A 146 -16.45 14.01 -7.05
N GLU A 147 -16.48 14.73 -5.92
CA GLU A 147 -16.19 16.18 -5.87
C GLU A 147 -14.79 16.50 -6.43
N ILE A 148 -13.79 15.68 -6.07
CA ILE A 148 -12.43 15.85 -6.58
C ILE A 148 -12.38 15.58 -8.08
N LEU A 149 -13.03 14.52 -8.57
CA LEU A 149 -13.09 14.17 -9.99
C LEU A 149 -13.77 15.27 -10.80
N GLU A 150 -14.87 15.85 -10.30
CA GLU A 150 -15.55 16.98 -10.94
C GLU A 150 -14.61 18.17 -11.12
N LYS A 151 -13.77 18.49 -10.13
CA LYS A 151 -12.77 19.55 -10.24
C LYS A 151 -11.63 19.22 -11.21
N ILE A 152 -11.20 17.98 -11.29
CA ILE A 152 -10.24 17.52 -12.32
C ILE A 152 -10.83 17.74 -13.72
N HIS A 153 -12.08 17.35 -13.95
CA HIS A 153 -12.75 17.54 -15.23
C HIS A 153 -12.93 19.03 -15.59
N GLU A 154 -13.30 19.84 -14.62
CA GLU A 154 -13.46 21.30 -14.80
C GLU A 154 -12.15 21.97 -15.23
N ILE A 155 -11.03 21.61 -14.58
CA ILE A 155 -9.70 22.11 -14.95
C ILE A 155 -9.26 21.57 -16.32
N GLY A 156 -9.48 20.26 -16.57
CA GLY A 156 -9.18 19.64 -17.85
C GLY A 156 -9.91 20.30 -19.00
N LYS A 157 -11.18 20.67 -18.82
CA LYS A 157 -11.95 21.42 -19.81
C LYS A 157 -11.34 22.79 -20.12
N GLN A 158 -10.90 23.53 -19.08
CA GLN A 158 -10.22 24.81 -19.27
C GLN A 158 -8.93 24.69 -20.07
N PHE A 159 -8.17 23.59 -19.89
CA PHE A 159 -6.96 23.33 -20.68
C PHE A 159 -7.28 23.05 -22.16
N ILE A 160 -8.36 22.31 -22.43
CA ILE A 160 -8.80 22.01 -23.81
C ILE A 160 -9.30 23.28 -24.51
N GLU A 161 -9.95 24.17 -23.79
CA GLU A 161 -10.52 25.43 -24.32
C GLU A 161 -9.48 26.56 -24.41
N ALA A 162 -8.28 26.38 -23.85
CA ALA A 162 -7.23 27.40 -23.92
C ALA A 162 -6.81 27.65 -25.38
N ASN A 163 -6.76 28.91 -25.76
CA ASN A 163 -6.37 29.37 -27.09
C ASN A 163 -5.42 30.56 -26.96
N PHE A 164 -4.21 30.41 -27.52
CA PHE A 164 -3.15 31.42 -27.46
C PHE A 164 -2.84 31.96 -28.85
#